data_aaaf9808bd2b4de5e4943507941c6d45
#
_entry.id   aaaf9808bd2b4de5e4943507941c6d45
#
_cell.length_a   1.000
_cell.length_b   1.000
_cell.length_c   1.000
_cell.angle_alpha   90.00
_cell.angle_beta   90.00
_cell.angle_gamma   90.00
#
_symmetry.space_group_name_H-M   'P 1'
#
loop_
_entity.id
_entity.type
_entity.pdbx_description
1 polymer ?
#
loop_
_entity_poly.entity_id
_entity_poly.type
_entity_poly.pdbx_seq_one_letter_code
_entity_poly.pdbx_strand_id
1 'polypeptide(L)'
;LDAAGWQVFESVKVMTADLAALELPDVLDHLPSHDIGRFIDALIAVEQDDAAIKPVLAEIISAIKPATGLFTVENPGEAPQAVALCVQDNDLAGILSFCVAQDQRRKGLGTEMLSAALRWARISGARTAWLQVHTHNHAAIALYEKFGFREVYQYHYWRQGK
;
A
#
# COMPACT_ATOMS: atom_id res chain seq x y z
N LEU A 1 23.50 13.78 14.81
CA LEU A 1 23.51 12.29 14.78
C LEU A 1 24.79 11.76 14.14
N ASP A 2 25.26 12.35 13.03
CA ASP A 2 26.50 11.93 12.35
C ASP A 2 27.73 11.98 13.28
N ALA A 3 27.83 13.01 14.13
CA ALA A 3 28.91 13.12 15.11
C ALA A 3 28.94 12.02 16.18
N ALA A 4 27.82 11.27 16.33
CA ALA A 4 27.67 10.14 17.24
C ALA A 4 27.74 8.77 16.53
N GLY A 5 28.17 8.74 15.26
CA GLY A 5 28.30 7.52 14.47
C GLY A 5 26.98 6.94 13.97
N TRP A 6 25.89 7.71 13.97
CA TRP A 6 24.62 7.30 13.38
C TRP A 6 24.58 7.69 11.90
N GLN A 7 24.06 6.79 11.07
CA GLN A 7 23.92 6.99 9.64
C GLN A 7 22.46 6.78 9.21
N VAL A 8 21.97 7.63 8.31
CA VAL A 8 20.69 7.39 7.65
C VAL A 8 20.80 6.11 6.83
N PHE A 9 19.91 5.18 7.11
CA PHE A 9 19.91 3.94 6.34
C PHE A 9 18.68 3.83 5.40
N GLU A 10 17.62 4.56 5.73
CA GLU A 10 16.39 4.56 4.95
C GLU A 10 15.70 5.93 5.05
N SER A 11 15.06 6.37 3.96
CA SER A 11 14.29 7.61 3.91
C SER A 11 12.92 7.33 3.31
N VAL A 12 11.88 7.84 3.94
CA VAL A 12 10.48 7.58 3.58
C VAL A 12 9.73 8.90 3.40
N LYS A 13 8.99 9.02 2.31
CA LYS A 13 8.02 10.10 2.09
C LYS A 13 6.66 9.69 2.62
N VAL A 14 6.00 10.61 3.30
CA VAL A 14 4.56 10.53 3.58
C VAL A 14 3.85 11.41 2.56
N MET A 15 2.90 10.84 1.85
CA MET A 15 2.15 11.52 0.79
C MET A 15 0.66 11.45 1.08
N THR A 16 -0.09 12.50 0.69
CA THR A 16 -1.54 12.56 0.82
C THR A 16 -2.21 13.01 -0.47
N ALA A 17 -3.49 12.62 -0.63
CA ALA A 17 -4.35 13.07 -1.71
C ALA A 17 -5.76 13.37 -1.20
N ASP A 18 -6.39 14.41 -1.72
CA ASP A 18 -7.80 14.71 -1.50
C ASP A 18 -8.66 13.80 -2.39
N LEU A 19 -9.39 12.87 -1.77
CA LEU A 19 -10.22 11.90 -2.48
C LEU A 19 -11.40 12.55 -3.22
N ALA A 20 -11.85 13.73 -2.81
CA ALA A 20 -12.93 14.45 -3.50
C ALA A 20 -12.46 15.05 -4.83
N ALA A 21 -11.18 15.39 -4.93
CA ALA A 21 -10.59 15.98 -6.13
C ALA A 21 -10.14 14.92 -7.17
N LEU A 22 -10.20 13.62 -6.83
CA LEU A 22 -9.73 12.57 -7.73
C LEU A 22 -10.80 12.16 -8.75
N GLU A 23 -10.41 12.13 -10.01
CA GLU A 23 -11.16 11.45 -11.06
C GLU A 23 -10.87 9.94 -10.99
N LEU A 24 -11.76 9.19 -10.36
CA LEU A 24 -11.68 7.75 -10.26
C LEU A 24 -12.69 7.10 -11.19
N PRO A 25 -12.34 5.99 -11.88
CA PRO A 25 -13.27 5.29 -12.74
C PRO A 25 -14.51 4.81 -11.98
N ASP A 26 -15.66 4.77 -12.66
CA ASP A 26 -16.93 4.38 -12.04
C ASP A 26 -17.08 2.87 -11.85
N VAL A 27 -16.20 2.08 -12.43
CA VAL A 27 -16.22 0.62 -12.33
C VAL A 27 -15.27 0.17 -11.24
N LEU A 28 -15.75 -0.71 -10.35
CA LEU A 28 -14.94 -1.42 -9.37
C LEU A 28 -14.51 -2.76 -9.98
N ASP A 29 -13.37 -2.78 -10.63
CA ASP A 29 -12.81 -4.00 -11.23
C ASP A 29 -12.27 -4.95 -10.16
N HIS A 30 -11.88 -4.42 -9.00
CA HIS A 30 -11.36 -5.19 -7.88
C HIS A 30 -12.12 -4.87 -6.60
N LEU A 31 -12.79 -5.86 -6.04
CA LEU A 31 -13.49 -5.76 -4.75
C LEU A 31 -12.59 -6.23 -3.61
N PRO A 32 -12.62 -5.56 -2.45
CA PRO A 32 -11.87 -6.03 -1.31
C PRO A 32 -12.47 -7.31 -0.74
N SER A 33 -11.60 -8.17 -0.23
CA SER A 33 -11.93 -9.36 0.55
C SER A 33 -11.83 -9.06 2.05
N HIS A 34 -12.36 -9.96 2.87
CA HIS A 34 -12.15 -10.00 4.31
C HIS A 34 -11.33 -11.25 4.74
N ASP A 35 -10.86 -12.04 3.78
CA ASP A 35 -10.04 -13.22 4.05
C ASP A 35 -8.57 -12.83 4.28
N ILE A 36 -8.24 -12.65 5.56
CA ILE A 36 -6.89 -12.26 6.01
C ILE A 36 -5.87 -13.32 5.60
N GLY A 37 -6.21 -14.61 5.72
CA GLY A 37 -5.28 -15.70 5.41
C GLY A 37 -4.88 -15.69 3.95
N ARG A 38 -5.86 -15.60 3.04
CA ARG A 38 -5.64 -15.51 1.60
C ARG A 38 -4.86 -14.26 1.20
N PHE A 39 -5.18 -13.11 1.81
CA PHE A 39 -4.45 -11.88 1.56
C PHE A 39 -2.97 -11.98 1.96
N ILE A 40 -2.67 -12.56 3.13
CA ILE A 40 -1.29 -12.73 3.58
C ILE A 40 -0.52 -13.70 2.68
N ASP A 41 -1.14 -14.80 2.26
CA ASP A 41 -0.52 -15.73 1.33
C ASP A 41 -0.18 -15.04 0.00
N ALA A 42 -1.10 -14.21 -0.50
CA ALA A 42 -0.86 -13.41 -1.69
C ALA A 42 0.24 -12.35 -1.48
N LEU A 43 0.25 -11.65 -0.34
CA LEU A 43 1.25 -10.65 -0.01
C LEU A 43 2.66 -11.27 0.02
N ILE A 44 2.83 -12.38 0.75
CA ILE A 44 4.10 -13.11 0.81
C ILE A 44 4.57 -13.56 -0.58
N ALA A 45 3.65 -14.06 -1.40
CA ALA A 45 3.99 -14.51 -2.76
C ALA A 45 4.41 -13.36 -3.67
N VAL A 46 3.72 -12.21 -3.60
CA VAL A 46 4.00 -11.02 -4.43
C VAL A 46 5.30 -10.34 -4.01
N GLU A 47 5.59 -10.24 -2.72
CA GLU A 47 6.81 -9.64 -2.16
C GLU A 47 7.99 -10.61 -2.14
N GLN A 48 7.74 -11.91 -2.33
CA GLN A 48 8.73 -12.99 -2.23
C GLN A 48 9.37 -13.08 -0.85
N ASP A 49 8.57 -12.81 0.17
CA ASP A 49 8.98 -12.87 1.57
C ASP A 49 9.02 -14.31 2.11
N ASP A 50 9.65 -14.46 3.29
CA ASP A 50 9.64 -15.73 4.02
C ASP A 50 8.26 -16.01 4.62
N ALA A 51 7.70 -17.19 4.33
CA ALA A 51 6.42 -17.64 4.90
C ALA A 51 6.40 -17.67 6.44
N ALA A 52 7.55 -17.67 7.10
CA ALA A 52 7.68 -17.62 8.55
C ALA A 52 7.08 -16.34 9.16
N ILE A 53 6.90 -15.25 8.37
CA ILE A 53 6.28 -14.00 8.86
C ILE A 53 4.75 -14.08 8.93
N LYS A 54 4.12 -15.10 8.35
CA LYS A 54 2.66 -15.23 8.24
C LYS A 54 1.92 -15.08 9.59
N PRO A 55 2.34 -15.72 10.70
CA PRO A 55 1.66 -15.57 11.99
C PRO A 55 1.67 -14.13 12.50
N VAL A 56 2.80 -13.44 12.33
CA VAL A 56 2.97 -12.04 12.77
C VAL A 56 2.09 -11.10 11.94
N LEU A 57 2.06 -11.27 10.63
CA LEU A 57 1.18 -10.50 9.75
C LEU A 57 -0.30 -10.73 10.08
N ALA A 58 -0.70 -11.99 10.37
CA ALA A 58 -2.06 -12.32 10.75
C ALA A 58 -2.47 -11.62 12.05
N GLU A 59 -1.58 -11.60 13.05
CA GLU A 59 -1.82 -10.90 14.31
C GLU A 59 -1.97 -9.39 14.08
N ILE A 60 -1.06 -8.76 13.33
CA ILE A 60 -1.08 -7.34 13.04
C ILE A 60 -2.37 -6.96 12.29
N ILE A 61 -2.71 -7.64 11.20
CA ILE A 61 -3.88 -7.30 10.38
C ILE A 61 -5.18 -7.55 11.15
N SER A 62 -5.27 -8.64 11.91
CA SER A 62 -6.44 -8.94 12.75
C SER A 62 -6.65 -7.94 13.89
N ALA A 63 -5.60 -7.26 14.33
CA ALA A 63 -5.67 -6.23 15.36
C ALA A 63 -6.22 -4.89 14.85
N ILE A 64 -6.29 -4.67 13.54
CA ILE A 64 -6.83 -3.45 12.94
C ILE A 64 -8.33 -3.37 13.24
N LYS A 65 -8.78 -2.32 13.94
CA LYS A 65 -10.18 -2.11 14.30
C LYS A 65 -10.98 -1.32 13.27
N PRO A 66 -10.40 -0.30 12.60
CA PRO A 66 -11.08 0.44 11.54
C PRO A 66 -11.47 -0.44 10.35
N ALA A 67 -12.34 0.07 9.48
CA ALA A 67 -12.76 -0.62 8.28
C ALA A 67 -11.55 -0.92 7.38
N THR A 68 -11.44 -2.16 6.94
CA THR A 68 -10.26 -2.67 6.24
C THR A 68 -10.67 -3.35 4.94
N GLY A 69 -10.08 -2.91 3.83
CA GLY A 69 -10.21 -3.53 2.52
C GLY A 69 -8.93 -4.28 2.15
N LEU A 70 -9.03 -5.58 1.91
CA LEU A 70 -7.94 -6.46 1.47
C LEU A 70 -8.10 -6.72 -0.01
N PHE A 71 -7.25 -6.11 -0.82
CA PHE A 71 -7.29 -6.24 -2.29
C PHE A 71 -6.24 -7.23 -2.76
N THR A 72 -6.67 -8.17 -3.60
CA THR A 72 -5.78 -9.14 -4.24
C THR A 72 -6.20 -9.30 -5.70
N VAL A 73 -5.24 -9.24 -6.60
CA VAL A 73 -5.44 -9.59 -8.01
C VAL A 73 -4.76 -10.91 -8.28
N GLU A 74 -5.55 -11.88 -8.67
CA GLU A 74 -5.09 -13.21 -9.06
C GLU A 74 -6.06 -13.83 -10.05
N ASN A 75 -5.55 -14.58 -11.02
CA ASN A 75 -6.36 -15.40 -11.91
C ASN A 75 -6.45 -16.82 -11.36
N PRO A 76 -7.54 -17.56 -11.64
CA PRO A 76 -7.67 -18.94 -11.22
C PRO A 76 -6.50 -19.80 -11.72
N GLY A 77 -5.77 -20.43 -10.79
CA GLY A 77 -4.63 -21.28 -11.09
C GLY A 77 -3.31 -20.56 -11.38
N GLU A 78 -3.27 -19.23 -11.27
CA GLU A 78 -2.05 -18.43 -11.41
C GLU A 78 -1.56 -17.92 -10.05
N ALA A 79 -0.32 -17.48 -10.00
CA ALA A 79 0.22 -16.80 -8.83
C ALA A 79 -0.43 -15.42 -8.64
N PRO A 80 -0.57 -14.93 -7.40
CA PRO A 80 -1.05 -13.58 -7.13
C PRO A 80 -0.19 -12.52 -7.84
N GLN A 81 -0.86 -11.53 -8.41
CA GLN A 81 -0.23 -10.53 -9.26
C GLN A 81 -0.05 -9.18 -8.58
N ALA A 82 -0.96 -8.82 -7.69
CA ALA A 82 -0.88 -7.58 -6.91
C ALA A 82 -1.71 -7.68 -5.63
N VAL A 83 -1.30 -6.91 -4.63
CA VAL A 83 -1.99 -6.78 -3.35
C VAL A 83 -2.01 -5.33 -2.90
N ALA A 84 -3.03 -4.97 -2.12
CA ALA A 84 -3.10 -3.70 -1.40
C ALA A 84 -3.95 -3.86 -0.13
N LEU A 85 -3.51 -3.29 0.96
CA LEU A 85 -4.27 -3.12 2.19
C LEU A 85 -4.72 -1.67 2.29
N CYS A 86 -6.02 -1.44 2.41
CA CYS A 86 -6.57 -0.11 2.66
C CYS A 86 -7.29 -0.09 4.00
N VAL A 87 -6.92 0.83 4.86
CA VAL A 87 -7.54 1.02 6.18
C VAL A 87 -8.21 2.38 6.22
N GLN A 88 -9.54 2.40 6.43
CA GLN A 88 -10.31 3.63 6.54
C GLN A 88 -10.66 3.88 8.01
N ASP A 89 -10.23 5.01 8.53
CA ASP A 89 -10.54 5.48 9.89
C ASP A 89 -10.97 6.95 9.85
N ASN A 90 -12.18 7.22 10.29
CA ASN A 90 -12.83 8.54 10.22
C ASN A 90 -12.82 9.11 8.78
N ASP A 91 -12.16 10.22 8.54
CA ASP A 91 -12.01 10.87 7.24
C ASP A 91 -10.70 10.54 6.51
N LEU A 92 -9.89 9.64 7.08
CA LEU A 92 -8.60 9.22 6.53
C LEU A 92 -8.65 7.78 5.99
N ALA A 93 -7.88 7.54 4.94
CA ALA A 93 -7.60 6.19 4.46
C ALA A 93 -6.10 5.99 4.23
N GLY A 94 -5.52 4.99 4.87
CA GLY A 94 -4.15 4.55 4.65
C GLY A 94 -4.06 3.48 3.58
N ILE A 95 -3.18 3.68 2.58
CA ILE A 95 -2.82 2.64 1.60
C ILE A 95 -1.52 1.99 2.07
N LEU A 96 -1.61 0.71 2.40
CA LEU A 96 -0.55 -0.08 3.01
C LEU A 96 -0.29 -1.33 2.19
N SER A 97 0.86 -1.96 2.35
CA SER A 97 1.22 -3.22 1.68
C SER A 97 0.86 -3.23 0.19
N PHE A 98 1.11 -2.11 -0.49
CA PHE A 98 0.80 -1.95 -1.91
C PHE A 98 1.96 -2.51 -2.76
N CYS A 99 1.74 -3.65 -3.37
CA CYS A 99 2.76 -4.33 -4.16
C CYS A 99 2.20 -4.94 -5.44
N VAL A 100 2.99 -4.90 -6.51
CA VAL A 100 2.73 -5.57 -7.79
C VAL A 100 3.91 -6.51 -8.07
N ALA A 101 3.61 -7.77 -8.35
CA ALA A 101 4.61 -8.79 -8.67
C ALA A 101 5.53 -8.32 -9.79
N GLN A 102 6.82 -8.65 -9.69
CA GLN A 102 7.85 -8.07 -10.54
C GLN A 102 7.59 -8.27 -12.04
N ASP A 103 7.14 -9.45 -12.42
CA ASP A 103 6.80 -9.84 -13.80
C ASP A 103 5.49 -9.22 -14.30
N GLN A 104 4.67 -8.66 -13.41
CA GLN A 104 3.40 -8.00 -13.72
C GLN A 104 3.49 -6.47 -13.73
N ARG A 105 4.65 -5.90 -13.41
CA ARG A 105 4.87 -4.44 -13.43
C ARG A 105 4.78 -3.88 -14.85
N ARG A 106 4.45 -2.59 -14.94
CA ARG A 106 4.33 -1.82 -16.21
C ARG A 106 3.21 -2.28 -17.14
N LYS A 107 2.27 -3.09 -16.65
CA LYS A 107 1.08 -3.56 -17.38
C LYS A 107 -0.22 -2.84 -16.99
N GLY A 108 -0.15 -1.75 -16.21
CA GLY A 108 -1.32 -0.99 -15.74
C GLY A 108 -1.88 -1.45 -14.38
N LEU A 109 -1.54 -2.65 -13.92
CA LEU A 109 -2.13 -3.28 -12.74
C LEU A 109 -2.02 -2.43 -11.46
N GLY A 110 -0.90 -1.73 -11.26
CA GLY A 110 -0.75 -0.81 -10.13
C GLY A 110 -1.74 0.37 -10.19
N THR A 111 -2.04 0.87 -11.39
CA THR A 111 -3.05 1.93 -11.57
C THR A 111 -4.45 1.44 -11.25
N GLU A 112 -4.81 0.26 -11.73
CA GLU A 112 -6.11 -0.38 -11.47
C GLU A 112 -6.31 -0.66 -9.98
N MET A 113 -5.33 -1.29 -9.34
CA MET A 113 -5.36 -1.60 -7.91
C MET A 113 -5.46 -0.35 -7.04
N LEU A 114 -4.65 0.67 -7.32
CA LEU A 114 -4.68 1.92 -6.55
C LEU A 114 -6.02 2.63 -6.73
N SER A 115 -6.55 2.66 -7.96
CA SER A 115 -7.87 3.23 -8.26
C SER A 115 -8.98 2.52 -7.48
N ALA A 116 -8.98 1.19 -7.44
CA ALA A 116 -9.95 0.40 -6.68
C ALA A 116 -9.87 0.68 -5.17
N ALA A 117 -8.67 0.71 -4.60
CA ALA A 117 -8.46 1.00 -3.18
C ALA A 117 -8.92 2.42 -2.81
N LEU A 118 -8.58 3.44 -3.61
CA LEU A 118 -8.97 4.83 -3.37
C LEU A 118 -10.48 5.03 -3.53
N ARG A 119 -11.11 4.35 -4.50
CA ARG A 119 -12.55 4.37 -4.67
C ARG A 119 -13.26 3.76 -3.47
N TRP A 120 -12.81 2.58 -3.02
CA TRP A 120 -13.34 1.95 -1.82
C TRP A 120 -13.21 2.87 -0.60
N ALA A 121 -12.05 3.48 -0.41
CA ALA A 121 -11.80 4.43 0.67
C ALA A 121 -12.81 5.60 0.65
N ARG A 122 -13.05 6.19 -0.52
CA ARG A 122 -14.02 7.28 -0.71
C ARG A 122 -15.45 6.86 -0.41
N ILE A 123 -15.88 5.68 -0.89
CA ILE A 123 -17.21 5.12 -0.61
C ILE A 123 -17.36 4.81 0.88
N SER A 124 -16.31 4.36 1.54
CA SER A 124 -16.29 4.10 2.99
C SER A 124 -16.26 5.36 3.85
N GLY A 125 -16.19 6.56 3.26
CA GLY A 125 -16.31 7.84 3.95
C GLY A 125 -15.02 8.62 4.14
N ALA A 126 -13.88 8.10 3.69
CA ALA A 126 -12.63 8.85 3.73
C ALA A 126 -12.66 10.06 2.79
N ARG A 127 -12.02 11.15 3.21
CA ARG A 127 -11.80 12.37 2.43
C ARG A 127 -10.37 12.52 1.98
N THR A 128 -9.44 12.01 2.78
CA THR A 128 -8.01 12.08 2.51
C THR A 128 -7.41 10.69 2.50
N ALA A 129 -6.74 10.33 1.41
CA ALA A 129 -5.88 9.17 1.36
C ALA A 129 -4.44 9.55 1.74
N TRP A 130 -3.74 8.63 2.42
CA TRP A 130 -2.34 8.78 2.74
C TRP A 130 -1.57 7.48 2.50
N LEU A 131 -0.29 7.59 2.26
CA LEU A 131 0.61 6.45 2.09
C LEU A 131 2.04 6.82 2.48
N GLN A 132 2.85 5.80 2.62
CA GLN A 132 4.29 5.91 2.83
C GLN A 132 5.03 5.22 1.69
N VAL A 133 6.10 5.85 1.21
CA VAL A 133 6.91 5.30 0.13
C VAL A 133 8.38 5.63 0.34
N HIS A 134 9.25 4.66 0.08
CA HIS A 134 10.69 4.88 0.11
C HIS A 134 11.11 5.90 -0.95
N THR A 135 11.99 6.83 -0.58
CA THR A 135 12.40 7.93 -1.47
C THR A 135 13.04 7.48 -2.78
N HIS A 136 13.62 6.29 -2.80
CA HIS A 136 14.22 5.68 -3.99
C HIS A 136 13.23 4.92 -4.87
N ASN A 137 11.98 4.72 -4.43
CA ASN A 137 10.94 4.04 -5.23
C ASN A 137 10.28 5.01 -6.23
N HIS A 138 11.06 5.48 -7.21
CA HIS A 138 10.62 6.48 -8.18
C HIS A 138 9.39 6.03 -8.98
N ALA A 139 9.26 4.72 -9.25
CA ALA A 139 8.13 4.19 -10.00
C ALA A 139 6.81 4.31 -9.24
N ALA A 140 6.83 3.99 -7.93
CA ALA A 140 5.66 4.15 -7.07
C ALA A 140 5.33 5.63 -6.85
N ILE A 141 6.33 6.47 -6.60
CA ILE A 141 6.14 7.92 -6.44
C ILE A 141 5.47 8.51 -7.68
N ALA A 142 5.96 8.20 -8.89
CA ALA A 142 5.36 8.66 -10.13
C ALA A 142 3.91 8.18 -10.33
N LEU A 143 3.58 6.96 -9.88
CA LEU A 143 2.21 6.47 -9.88
C LEU A 143 1.34 7.29 -8.92
N TYR A 144 1.78 7.50 -7.69
CA TYR A 144 1.03 8.24 -6.68
C TYR A 144 0.81 9.71 -7.08
N GLU A 145 1.82 10.36 -7.65
CA GLU A 145 1.71 11.73 -8.16
C GLU A 145 0.65 11.86 -9.28
N LYS A 146 0.49 10.87 -10.15
CA LYS A 146 -0.58 10.82 -11.16
C LYS A 146 -1.97 10.78 -10.54
N PHE A 147 -2.11 10.18 -9.36
CA PHE A 147 -3.32 10.17 -8.55
C PHE A 147 -3.43 11.39 -7.62
N GLY A 148 -2.66 12.46 -7.86
CA GLY A 148 -2.76 13.70 -7.10
C GLY A 148 -2.14 13.65 -5.71
N PHE A 149 -1.46 12.57 -5.34
CA PHE A 149 -0.70 12.55 -4.08
C PHE A 149 0.41 13.58 -4.09
N ARG A 150 0.58 14.25 -2.96
CA ARG A 150 1.65 15.22 -2.72
C ARG A 150 2.39 14.85 -1.44
N GLU A 151 3.69 15.06 -1.45
CA GLU A 151 4.52 14.90 -0.26
C GLU A 151 4.11 15.92 0.81
N VAL A 152 3.93 15.44 2.03
CA VAL A 152 3.66 16.26 3.21
C VAL A 152 4.93 16.43 4.03
N TYR A 153 5.63 15.34 4.27
CA TYR A 153 6.92 15.34 4.97
C TYR A 153 7.72 14.07 4.63
N GLN A 154 8.98 14.08 5.07
CA GLN A 154 9.86 12.91 5.04
C GLN A 154 10.34 12.61 6.44
N TYR A 155 10.62 11.32 6.68
CA TYR A 155 11.32 10.87 7.87
C TYR A 155 12.42 9.88 7.50
N HIS A 156 13.35 9.66 8.44
CA HIS A 156 14.53 8.85 8.20
C HIS A 156 14.69 7.80 9.30
N TYR A 157 15.01 6.59 8.89
CA TYR A 157 15.52 5.58 9.79
C TYR A 157 17.04 5.73 9.93
N TRP A 158 17.52 5.69 11.15
CA TRP A 158 18.92 5.80 11.48
C TRP A 158 19.40 4.48 12.08
N ARG A 159 20.61 4.07 11.73
CA ARG A 159 21.29 2.95 12.38
C ARG A 159 22.66 3.39 12.88
N GLN A 160 23.10 2.80 13.98
CA GLN A 160 24.45 3.01 14.47
C GLN A 160 25.44 2.33 13.51
N GLY A 161 26.45 3.08 13.05
CA GLY A 161 27.54 2.53 12.28
C GLY A 161 28.28 1.47 13.09
N LYS A 162 28.77 0.41 12.43
CA LYS A 162 29.63 -0.58 13.08
C LYS A 162 31.01 -0.01 13.34
#